data_dc1f73ae3d8c9fd1c8b1eb143c6872d7
#
_entry.id   dc1f73ae3d8c9fd1c8b1eb143c6872d7
#
_cell.length_a   1.000
_cell.length_b   1.000
_cell.length_c   1.000
_cell.angle_alpha   90.00
_cell.angle_beta   90.00
_cell.angle_gamma   90.00
#
_symmetry.space_group_name_H-M   'P 1'
#
loop_
_entity.id
_entity.type
_entity.pdbx_description
1 polymer ?
#
loop_
_entity_poly.entity_id
_entity_poly.type
_entity_poly.pdbx_seq_one_letter_code
_entity_poly.pdbx_strand_id
1 'polypeptide(L)'
;MADKIEKIIADTFLQMAEGLETGSFGKKPRIALTGMGSEHGEENAMEAAKMAVKDGIDVYYIGTLEADGVTTVKVADDEEGHKKMEEMLASHEVDGAVTMHFPFPIGVSTVGRVVTPAKGREMFIANTTGTSSSDRIEGMIKNTIYGIIAAKACGKEHPTVGILNVDGARQTEMALKELEKNGYDITFAESARADGGCVMRGNDVLQGTPDIMVCDSLTGNIMVKMLSSYTTGGSFEASGYGYGPGVGEGYEQLVMIVSRASGAPVIAGAIRYAAELVKSKVFEIAKKEFVAADKAGLKDILAARKQMSKPASEAIEVKAPPKEIVTSQIAGIEVMDLEDAVKVLWKQNIYAESGMGCTGPIIRVSDANLAKAEEELKKAGYIN
;
A
#
# COMPACT_ATOMS: atom_id res chain seq x y z
N MET A 1 32.14 -27.70 1.06
CA MET A 1 31.10 -27.95 0.05
C MET A 1 30.15 -29.08 0.50
N ALA A 2 30.65 -30.20 1.02
CA ALA A 2 29.83 -31.32 1.53
C ALA A 2 28.85 -30.84 2.62
N ASP A 3 29.29 -30.14 3.66
CA ASP A 3 28.46 -29.65 4.77
C ASP A 3 27.29 -28.76 4.29
N LYS A 4 27.49 -27.99 3.21
CA LYS A 4 26.44 -27.12 2.66
C LYS A 4 25.37 -27.96 1.93
N ILE A 5 25.76 -29.02 1.27
CA ILE A 5 24.86 -29.94 0.58
C ILE A 5 24.08 -30.80 1.59
N GLU A 6 24.75 -31.31 2.61
CA GLU A 6 24.10 -32.07 3.69
C GLU A 6 23.07 -31.25 4.44
N LYS A 7 23.37 -29.96 4.71
CA LYS A 7 22.43 -29.01 5.32
C LYS A 7 21.21 -28.76 4.44
N ILE A 8 21.42 -28.55 3.12
CA ILE A 8 20.32 -28.34 2.16
C ILE A 8 19.43 -29.58 2.11
N ILE A 9 20.01 -30.80 2.10
CA ILE A 9 19.26 -32.04 2.08
C ILE A 9 18.45 -32.20 3.38
N ALA A 10 19.06 -31.95 4.54
CA ALA A 10 18.38 -32.04 5.83
C ALA A 10 17.21 -31.05 5.91
N ASP A 11 17.44 -29.78 5.55
CA ASP A 11 16.40 -28.74 5.52
C ASP A 11 15.26 -29.11 4.56
N THR A 12 15.58 -29.70 3.40
CA THR A 12 14.56 -30.15 2.44
C THR A 12 13.69 -31.27 3.00
N PHE A 13 14.31 -32.28 3.65
CA PHE A 13 13.55 -33.36 4.28
C PHE A 13 12.69 -32.86 5.44
N LEU A 14 13.17 -31.96 6.26
CA LEU A 14 12.39 -31.35 7.34
C LEU A 14 11.19 -30.58 6.79
N GLN A 15 11.37 -29.78 5.73
CA GLN A 15 10.28 -29.08 5.06
C GLN A 15 9.26 -30.04 4.43
N MET A 16 9.71 -31.14 3.86
CA MET A 16 8.80 -32.19 3.34
C MET A 16 8.00 -32.86 4.45
N ALA A 17 8.63 -33.21 5.58
CA ALA A 17 7.95 -33.80 6.73
C ALA A 17 6.91 -32.83 7.30
N GLU A 18 7.28 -31.59 7.52
CA GLU A 18 6.38 -30.53 7.99
C GLU A 18 5.23 -30.26 6.99
N GLY A 19 5.51 -30.27 5.69
CA GLY A 19 4.50 -30.15 4.65
C GLY A 19 3.49 -31.31 4.64
N LEU A 20 3.93 -32.50 4.94
CA LEU A 20 3.06 -33.69 5.07
C LEU A 20 2.20 -33.64 6.33
N GLU A 21 2.73 -33.11 7.44
CA GLU A 21 1.98 -32.96 8.69
C GLU A 21 0.96 -31.84 8.63
N THR A 22 1.34 -30.68 8.03
CA THR A 22 0.53 -29.46 8.02
C THR A 22 -0.30 -29.27 6.75
N GLY A 23 -0.02 -30.04 5.69
CA GLY A 23 -0.59 -29.84 4.35
C GLY A 23 -0.03 -28.62 3.60
N SER A 24 1.00 -27.95 4.14
CA SER A 24 1.63 -26.75 3.56
C SER A 24 3.06 -27.06 3.13
N PHE A 25 3.33 -26.99 1.83
CA PHE A 25 4.67 -27.25 1.27
C PHE A 25 5.37 -25.94 0.88
N GLY A 26 6.66 -25.86 1.20
CA GLY A 26 7.54 -24.74 0.85
C GLY A 26 7.92 -23.85 2.04
N LYS A 27 8.77 -22.84 1.77
CA LYS A 27 9.22 -21.89 2.79
C LYS A 27 8.04 -21.08 3.30
N LYS A 28 7.81 -21.08 4.62
CA LYS A 28 6.77 -20.25 5.22
C LYS A 28 7.08 -18.77 5.01
N PRO A 29 6.10 -17.94 4.63
CA PRO A 29 6.26 -16.50 4.62
C PRO A 29 6.54 -15.99 6.04
N ARG A 30 7.51 -15.09 6.17
CA ARG A 30 7.89 -14.45 7.43
C ARG A 30 7.35 -13.05 7.42
N ILE A 31 6.39 -12.76 8.28
CA ILE A 31 5.70 -11.47 8.32
C ILE A 31 5.91 -10.81 9.68
N ALA A 32 6.46 -9.61 9.69
CA ALA A 32 6.52 -8.78 10.88
C ALA A 32 5.15 -8.15 11.17
N LEU A 33 4.81 -8.01 12.44
CA LEU A 33 3.62 -7.29 12.91
C LEU A 33 4.03 -6.31 14.01
N THR A 34 3.83 -5.00 13.82
CA THR A 34 3.97 -4.04 14.92
C THR A 34 2.75 -4.16 15.84
N GLY A 35 2.98 -4.48 17.12
CA GLY A 35 1.91 -4.73 18.10
C GLY A 35 1.36 -3.49 18.76
N MET A 36 2.17 -2.44 18.85
CA MET A 36 1.84 -1.20 19.55
C MET A 36 1.01 -0.26 18.67
N GLY A 37 0.29 0.69 19.30
CA GLY A 37 -0.51 1.71 18.60
C GLY A 37 -1.95 1.32 18.30
N SER A 38 -2.39 0.09 18.61
CA SER A 38 -3.79 -0.34 18.48
C SER A 38 -4.70 0.36 19.49
N GLU A 39 -5.86 0.85 19.04
CA GLU A 39 -6.90 1.38 19.93
C GLU A 39 -7.53 0.28 20.83
N HIS A 40 -7.32 -1.00 20.46
CA HIS A 40 -7.81 -2.17 21.18
C HIS A 40 -6.73 -2.86 22.03
N GLY A 41 -5.57 -2.21 22.21
CA GLY A 41 -4.45 -2.75 22.98
C GLY A 41 -3.57 -3.73 22.19
N GLU A 42 -2.43 -4.04 22.78
CA GLU A 42 -1.43 -4.96 22.20
C GLU A 42 -1.94 -6.40 22.13
N GLU A 43 -2.83 -6.80 23.05
CA GLU A 43 -3.46 -8.11 23.08
C GLU A 43 -4.25 -8.42 21.79
N ASN A 44 -4.90 -7.40 21.22
CA ASN A 44 -5.63 -7.52 19.97
C ASN A 44 -4.69 -7.87 18.80
N ALA A 45 -3.53 -7.23 18.72
CA ALA A 45 -2.51 -7.53 17.72
C ALA A 45 -1.87 -8.91 17.95
N MET A 46 -1.62 -9.29 19.21
CA MET A 46 -1.10 -10.61 19.53
C MET A 46 -2.11 -11.73 19.19
N GLU A 47 -3.41 -11.51 19.39
CA GLU A 47 -4.43 -12.48 18.98
C GLU A 47 -4.46 -12.66 17.46
N ALA A 48 -4.28 -11.57 16.71
CA ALA A 48 -4.12 -11.65 15.25
C ALA A 48 -2.88 -12.47 14.83
N ALA A 49 -1.75 -12.28 15.52
CA ALA A 49 -0.54 -13.07 15.29
C ALA A 49 -0.79 -14.57 15.50
N LYS A 50 -1.45 -14.94 16.60
CA LYS A 50 -1.83 -16.34 16.88
C LYS A 50 -2.75 -16.94 15.81
N MET A 51 -3.69 -16.13 15.28
CA MET A 51 -4.57 -16.57 14.20
C MET A 51 -3.75 -16.86 12.93
N ALA A 52 -2.81 -15.97 12.55
CA ALA A 52 -2.01 -16.12 11.36
C ALA A 52 -0.99 -17.30 11.45
N VAL A 53 -0.44 -17.56 12.62
CA VAL A 53 0.42 -18.72 12.86
C VAL A 53 -0.30 -20.04 12.57
N LYS A 54 -1.60 -20.14 12.92
CA LYS A 54 -2.42 -21.34 12.61
C LYS A 54 -2.59 -21.56 11.09
N ASP A 55 -2.42 -20.52 10.29
CA ASP A 55 -2.48 -20.60 8.83
C ASP A 55 -1.11 -20.91 8.19
N GLY A 56 -0.11 -21.27 8.99
CA GLY A 56 1.23 -21.66 8.52
C GLY A 56 2.11 -20.47 8.12
N ILE A 57 1.95 -19.32 8.76
CA ILE A 57 2.74 -18.10 8.54
C ILE A 57 3.67 -17.92 9.75
N ASP A 58 4.95 -17.65 9.51
CA ASP A 58 5.89 -17.29 10.56
C ASP A 58 5.72 -15.80 10.91
N VAL A 59 5.15 -15.53 12.08
CA VAL A 59 4.89 -14.16 12.53
C VAL A 59 5.96 -13.69 13.49
N TYR A 60 6.58 -12.56 13.16
CA TYR A 60 7.53 -11.81 13.99
C TYR A 60 6.80 -10.63 14.62
N TYR A 61 6.37 -10.85 15.86
CA TYR A 61 5.64 -9.83 16.61
C TYR A 61 6.59 -8.84 17.25
N ILE A 62 6.49 -7.56 16.89
CA ILE A 62 7.32 -6.47 17.40
C ILE A 62 6.50 -5.73 18.48
N GLY A 63 6.86 -5.93 19.74
CA GLY A 63 6.10 -5.40 20.88
C GLY A 63 6.56 -5.99 22.20
N THR A 64 5.70 -5.94 23.24
CA THR A 64 6.05 -6.36 24.60
C THR A 64 5.54 -7.77 24.94
N LEU A 65 4.50 -8.25 24.24
CA LEU A 65 3.84 -9.52 24.56
C LEU A 65 4.54 -10.73 23.94
N GLU A 66 4.37 -11.90 24.56
CA GLU A 66 4.86 -13.18 24.09
C GLU A 66 3.71 -14.18 23.97
N ALA A 67 3.79 -15.08 22.98
CA ALA A 67 2.86 -16.19 22.84
C ALA A 67 3.53 -17.39 22.15
N ASP A 68 3.03 -18.60 22.42
CA ASP A 68 3.51 -19.81 21.78
C ASP A 68 3.32 -19.77 20.27
N GLY A 69 4.34 -20.14 19.53
CA GLY A 69 4.34 -20.17 18.07
C GLY A 69 4.56 -18.81 17.40
N VAL A 70 4.67 -17.70 18.17
CA VAL A 70 4.96 -16.37 17.69
C VAL A 70 6.37 -15.97 18.08
N THR A 71 7.17 -15.50 17.14
CA THR A 71 8.51 -14.97 17.45
C THR A 71 8.38 -13.52 17.90
N THR A 72 8.63 -13.25 19.18
CA THR A 72 8.56 -11.88 19.72
C THR A 72 9.89 -11.16 19.63
N VAL A 73 9.86 -9.97 19.02
CA VAL A 73 10.96 -9.00 19.00
C VAL A 73 10.60 -7.88 19.98
N LYS A 74 11.26 -7.88 21.15
CA LYS A 74 10.96 -6.93 22.22
C LYS A 74 11.45 -5.53 21.88
N VAL A 75 10.58 -4.55 22.07
CA VAL A 75 10.85 -3.13 21.91
C VAL A 75 10.20 -2.36 23.07
N ALA A 76 10.70 -1.17 23.36
CA ALA A 76 10.22 -0.36 24.48
C ALA A 76 8.99 0.49 24.12
N ASP A 77 8.91 0.93 22.87
CA ASP A 77 7.83 1.81 22.37
C ASP A 77 7.57 1.63 20.87
N ASP A 78 6.58 2.35 20.36
CA ASP A 78 6.14 2.29 18.96
C ASP A 78 7.22 2.79 17.97
N GLU A 79 8.02 3.78 18.37
CA GLU A 79 9.09 4.35 17.53
C GLU A 79 10.22 3.33 17.33
N GLU A 80 10.67 2.69 18.42
CA GLU A 80 11.64 1.59 18.35
C GLU A 80 11.07 0.43 17.52
N GLY A 81 9.78 0.13 17.68
CA GLY A 81 9.07 -0.90 16.92
C GLY A 81 9.11 -0.66 15.41
N HIS A 82 8.85 0.56 14.97
CA HIS A 82 8.93 0.92 13.54
C HIS A 82 10.35 0.83 13.00
N LYS A 83 11.32 1.34 13.74
CA LYS A 83 12.74 1.24 13.35
C LYS A 83 13.17 -0.23 13.22
N LYS A 84 12.78 -1.06 14.16
CA LYS A 84 13.11 -2.50 14.14
C LYS A 84 12.45 -3.21 12.95
N MET A 85 11.20 -2.88 12.64
CA MET A 85 10.51 -3.40 11.46
C MET A 85 11.25 -3.05 10.15
N GLU A 86 11.70 -1.79 10.00
CA GLU A 86 12.46 -1.36 8.83
C GLU A 86 13.82 -2.08 8.73
N GLU A 87 14.53 -2.27 9.84
CA GLU A 87 15.79 -3.03 9.89
C GLU A 87 15.58 -4.49 9.44
N MET A 88 14.52 -5.14 9.92
CA MET A 88 14.20 -6.53 9.57
C MET A 88 13.80 -6.70 8.10
N LEU A 89 13.08 -5.72 7.53
CA LEU A 89 12.77 -5.68 6.11
C LEU A 89 14.04 -5.48 5.27
N ALA A 90 14.90 -4.53 5.64
CA ALA A 90 16.13 -4.22 4.93
C ALA A 90 17.15 -5.38 4.96
N SER A 91 17.21 -6.13 6.07
CA SER A 91 18.08 -7.32 6.22
C SER A 91 17.50 -8.59 5.63
N HIS A 92 16.26 -8.56 5.11
CA HIS A 92 15.52 -9.73 4.65
C HIS A 92 15.32 -10.81 5.75
N GLU A 93 15.31 -10.40 7.02
CA GLU A 93 14.91 -11.26 8.12
C GLU A 93 13.42 -11.62 8.02
N VAL A 94 12.60 -10.68 7.58
CA VAL A 94 11.19 -10.89 7.22
C VAL A 94 10.95 -10.61 5.74
N ASP A 95 9.91 -11.22 5.18
CA ASP A 95 9.54 -11.09 3.77
C ASP A 95 8.52 -9.96 3.54
N GLY A 96 7.87 -9.49 4.61
CA GLY A 96 6.93 -8.39 4.61
C GLY A 96 6.56 -7.96 6.03
N ALA A 97 5.85 -6.86 6.16
CA ALA A 97 5.41 -6.33 7.44
C ALA A 97 3.96 -5.83 7.40
N VAL A 98 3.29 -5.90 8.55
CA VAL A 98 1.96 -5.30 8.81
C VAL A 98 2.13 -4.27 9.91
N THR A 99 1.69 -3.04 9.66
CA THR A 99 1.80 -1.93 10.61
C THR A 99 0.58 -1.02 10.53
N MET A 100 0.38 -0.20 11.58
CA MET A 100 -0.77 0.71 11.67
C MET A 100 -0.53 2.02 10.93
N HIS A 101 0.71 2.35 10.65
CA HIS A 101 1.07 3.46 9.78
C HIS A 101 2.45 3.27 9.16
N PHE A 102 2.65 3.88 7.99
CA PHE A 102 3.95 3.93 7.33
C PHE A 102 3.99 5.14 6.38
N PRO A 103 5.05 5.96 6.40
CA PRO A 103 5.18 7.12 5.54
C PRO A 103 5.64 6.72 4.13
N PHE A 104 4.71 6.28 3.28
CA PHE A 104 5.03 5.97 1.90
C PHE A 104 5.52 7.19 1.14
N PRO A 105 6.50 7.04 0.24
CA PRO A 105 6.88 8.11 -0.67
C PRO A 105 5.77 8.40 -1.69
N ILE A 106 5.75 9.62 -2.25
CA ILE A 106 4.86 9.93 -3.37
C ILE A 106 5.20 9.00 -4.55
N GLY A 107 4.17 8.47 -5.18
CA GLY A 107 4.27 7.42 -6.19
C GLY A 107 3.91 6.03 -5.66
N VAL A 108 3.76 5.88 -4.34
CA VAL A 108 3.34 4.64 -3.69
C VAL A 108 1.98 4.84 -3.02
N SER A 109 1.05 3.97 -3.31
CA SER A 109 -0.26 3.94 -2.67
C SER A 109 -0.69 2.50 -2.36
N THR A 110 -1.61 2.34 -1.42
CA THR A 110 -2.01 1.02 -0.95
C THR A 110 -3.25 0.49 -1.67
N VAL A 111 -3.27 -0.82 -1.88
CA VAL A 111 -4.40 -1.54 -2.46
C VAL A 111 -5.06 -2.40 -1.39
N GLY A 112 -6.15 -1.89 -0.82
CA GLY A 112 -6.93 -2.60 0.19
C GLY A 112 -7.69 -3.78 -0.38
N ARG A 113 -8.06 -4.75 0.48
CA ARG A 113 -8.91 -5.89 0.09
C ARG A 113 -10.04 -6.02 1.10
N VAL A 114 -11.25 -5.91 0.62
CA VAL A 114 -12.48 -5.89 1.44
C VAL A 114 -13.39 -7.07 1.09
N VAL A 115 -14.30 -7.39 2.01
CA VAL A 115 -15.41 -8.31 1.75
C VAL A 115 -16.68 -7.48 1.60
N THR A 116 -17.32 -7.59 0.45
CA THR A 116 -18.50 -6.76 0.13
C THR A 116 -19.76 -7.28 0.81
N PRO A 117 -20.61 -6.39 1.36
CA PRO A 117 -21.72 -6.80 2.23
C PRO A 117 -22.85 -7.55 1.50
N ALA A 118 -23.14 -7.23 0.25
CA ALA A 118 -24.31 -7.81 -0.42
C ALA A 118 -24.07 -9.26 -0.90
N LYS A 119 -22.86 -9.59 -1.32
CA LYS A 119 -22.52 -10.91 -1.89
C LYS A 119 -21.37 -11.63 -1.20
N GLY A 120 -20.72 -11.02 -0.21
CA GLY A 120 -19.55 -11.60 0.43
C GLY A 120 -18.36 -11.78 -0.52
N ARG A 121 -18.32 -11.04 -1.64
CA ARG A 121 -17.20 -11.10 -2.58
C ARG A 121 -16.02 -10.29 -2.07
N GLU A 122 -14.84 -10.79 -2.31
CA GLU A 122 -13.63 -10.00 -2.14
C GLU A 122 -13.48 -9.01 -3.31
N MET A 123 -13.12 -7.78 -2.96
CA MET A 123 -12.88 -6.71 -3.92
C MET A 123 -11.65 -5.91 -3.49
N PHE A 124 -10.78 -5.62 -4.44
CA PHE A 124 -9.61 -4.76 -4.21
C PHE A 124 -10.02 -3.29 -4.36
N ILE A 125 -9.61 -2.45 -3.40
CA ILE A 125 -9.83 -0.99 -3.43
C ILE A 125 -8.50 -0.32 -3.76
N ALA A 126 -8.41 0.26 -4.91
CA ALA A 126 -7.22 0.95 -5.40
C ALA A 126 -7.55 2.45 -5.62
N ASN A 127 -7.22 3.35 -4.71
CA ASN A 127 -6.29 3.40 -3.61
C ASN A 127 -7.02 3.51 -2.24
N THR A 128 -6.31 3.22 -1.12
CA THR A 128 -6.87 3.33 0.24
C THR A 128 -6.06 4.25 1.16
N THR A 129 -4.76 4.40 0.95
CA THR A 129 -3.87 5.37 1.62
C THR A 129 -2.61 5.57 0.78
N GLY A 130 -1.80 6.55 1.12
CA GLY A 130 -0.69 6.96 0.29
C GLY A 130 -1.14 7.82 -0.92
N THR A 131 -0.20 8.23 -1.73
CA THR A 131 -0.45 9.13 -2.88
C THR A 131 0.37 8.68 -4.07
N SER A 132 -0.29 8.10 -5.07
CA SER A 132 0.36 7.65 -6.31
C SER A 132 0.74 8.80 -7.26
N SER A 133 0.04 9.94 -7.17
CA SER A 133 0.35 11.20 -7.85
C SER A 133 -0.33 12.38 -7.14
N SER A 134 0.23 13.56 -7.27
CA SER A 134 -0.43 14.82 -6.86
C SER A 134 -1.59 15.20 -7.78
N ASP A 135 -1.60 14.75 -9.03
CA ASP A 135 -2.75 14.86 -9.93
C ASP A 135 -3.72 13.70 -9.69
N ARG A 136 -4.99 14.01 -9.38
CA ARG A 136 -6.01 13.00 -9.05
C ARG A 136 -6.21 11.98 -10.17
N ILE A 137 -6.28 12.42 -11.42
CA ILE A 137 -6.57 11.55 -12.55
C ILE A 137 -5.35 10.69 -12.87
N GLU A 138 -4.14 11.28 -12.87
CA GLU A 138 -2.89 10.53 -12.95
C GLU A 138 -2.82 9.48 -11.83
N GLY A 139 -3.19 9.88 -10.60
CA GLY A 139 -3.28 8.98 -9.46
C GLY A 139 -4.22 7.79 -9.72
N MET A 140 -5.42 8.03 -10.20
CA MET A 140 -6.39 6.96 -10.51
C MET A 140 -5.92 6.03 -11.64
N ILE A 141 -5.23 6.55 -12.66
CA ILE A 141 -4.62 5.73 -13.71
C ILE A 141 -3.55 4.80 -13.12
N LYS A 142 -2.64 5.32 -12.30
CA LYS A 142 -1.61 4.53 -11.61
C LYS A 142 -2.23 3.52 -10.65
N ASN A 143 -3.24 3.94 -9.87
CA ASN A 143 -3.97 3.08 -8.94
C ASN A 143 -4.58 1.87 -9.66
N THR A 144 -5.03 2.03 -10.90
CA THR A 144 -5.54 0.90 -11.70
C THR A 144 -4.46 -0.16 -11.89
N ILE A 145 -3.26 0.24 -12.27
CA ILE A 145 -2.13 -0.69 -12.46
C ILE A 145 -1.74 -1.35 -11.13
N TYR A 146 -1.73 -0.57 -10.03
CA TYR A 146 -1.43 -1.09 -8.69
C TYR A 146 -2.49 -2.12 -8.25
N GLY A 147 -3.77 -1.85 -8.53
CA GLY A 147 -4.86 -2.80 -8.30
C GLY A 147 -4.70 -4.10 -9.09
N ILE A 148 -4.32 -4.00 -10.38
CA ILE A 148 -4.06 -5.16 -11.24
C ILE A 148 -2.88 -5.99 -10.68
N ILE A 149 -1.80 -5.35 -10.27
CA ILE A 149 -0.64 -6.02 -9.64
C ILE A 149 -1.08 -6.81 -8.41
N ALA A 150 -1.80 -6.17 -7.49
CA ALA A 150 -2.24 -6.80 -6.25
C ALA A 150 -3.23 -7.95 -6.51
N ALA A 151 -4.18 -7.76 -7.42
CA ALA A 151 -5.16 -8.79 -7.77
C ALA A 151 -4.52 -10.00 -8.47
N LYS A 152 -3.60 -9.77 -9.42
CA LYS A 152 -2.83 -10.85 -10.07
C LYS A 152 -1.97 -11.60 -9.06
N ALA A 153 -1.35 -10.91 -8.11
CA ALA A 153 -0.57 -11.53 -7.03
C ALA A 153 -1.43 -12.38 -6.09
N CYS A 154 -2.73 -12.12 -6.00
CA CYS A 154 -3.71 -12.94 -5.29
C CYS A 154 -4.44 -13.97 -6.19
N GLY A 155 -3.83 -14.34 -7.31
CA GLY A 155 -4.32 -15.42 -8.17
C GLY A 155 -5.43 -15.04 -9.16
N LYS A 156 -5.72 -13.77 -9.35
CA LYS A 156 -6.65 -13.29 -10.37
C LYS A 156 -5.90 -13.05 -11.68
N GLU A 157 -5.92 -13.99 -12.60
CA GLU A 157 -5.17 -13.87 -13.87
C GLU A 157 -5.64 -12.68 -14.73
N HIS A 158 -6.96 -12.49 -14.85
CA HIS A 158 -7.59 -11.40 -15.60
C HIS A 158 -8.60 -10.65 -14.70
N PRO A 159 -8.11 -9.81 -13.76
CA PRO A 159 -8.99 -9.11 -12.84
C PRO A 159 -9.80 -8.04 -13.57
N THR A 160 -11.09 -7.97 -13.27
CA THR A 160 -11.97 -6.96 -13.82
C THR A 160 -11.83 -5.62 -13.11
N VAL A 161 -11.74 -4.52 -13.86
CA VAL A 161 -11.53 -3.16 -13.37
C VAL A 161 -12.81 -2.35 -13.49
N GLY A 162 -13.25 -1.73 -12.41
CA GLY A 162 -14.29 -0.72 -12.38
C GLY A 162 -13.76 0.59 -11.79
N ILE A 163 -14.20 1.71 -12.31
CA ILE A 163 -13.78 3.04 -11.87
C ILE A 163 -14.94 3.65 -11.09
N LEU A 164 -14.74 3.95 -9.80
CA LEU A 164 -15.78 4.60 -9.00
C LEU A 164 -16.11 5.97 -9.61
N ASN A 165 -17.41 6.31 -9.67
CA ASN A 165 -17.90 7.58 -10.22
C ASN A 165 -17.59 8.77 -9.29
N VAL A 166 -16.31 9.04 -9.14
CA VAL A 166 -15.78 10.24 -8.47
C VAL A 166 -15.31 11.24 -9.52
N ASP A 167 -14.97 12.45 -9.10
CA ASP A 167 -14.39 13.44 -9.99
C ASP A 167 -13.11 12.89 -10.67
N GLY A 168 -13.00 13.08 -11.98
CA GLY A 168 -11.94 12.51 -12.82
C GLY A 168 -12.19 11.10 -13.36
N ALA A 169 -13.30 10.42 -12.99
CA ALA A 169 -13.57 9.05 -13.42
C ALA A 169 -13.62 8.89 -14.96
N ARG A 170 -14.24 9.83 -15.67
CA ARG A 170 -14.35 9.77 -17.14
C ARG A 170 -13.01 9.97 -17.84
N GLN A 171 -12.20 10.88 -17.34
CA GLN A 171 -10.86 11.11 -17.89
C GLN A 171 -9.94 9.90 -17.61
N THR A 172 -10.10 9.27 -16.45
CA THR A 172 -9.41 8.01 -16.12
C THR A 172 -9.84 6.90 -17.06
N GLU A 173 -11.17 6.73 -17.31
CA GLU A 173 -11.69 5.76 -18.27
C GLU A 173 -11.09 5.95 -19.66
N MET A 174 -11.06 7.19 -20.16
CA MET A 174 -10.49 7.48 -21.48
C MET A 174 -9.02 7.07 -21.58
N ALA A 175 -8.22 7.42 -20.57
CA ALA A 175 -6.80 7.09 -20.55
C ALA A 175 -6.56 5.56 -20.45
N LEU A 176 -7.34 4.85 -19.65
CA LEU A 176 -7.25 3.39 -19.52
C LEU A 176 -7.70 2.66 -20.79
N LYS A 177 -8.72 3.15 -21.48
CA LYS A 177 -9.13 2.61 -22.78
C LYS A 177 -8.08 2.86 -23.87
N GLU A 178 -7.34 3.95 -23.79
CA GLU A 178 -6.20 4.18 -24.67
C GLU A 178 -5.06 3.19 -24.40
N LEU A 179 -4.76 2.90 -23.12
CA LEU A 179 -3.79 1.86 -22.75
C LEU A 179 -4.22 0.47 -23.25
N GLU A 180 -5.50 0.10 -23.07
CA GLU A 180 -6.08 -1.15 -23.58
C GLU A 180 -5.90 -1.25 -25.10
N LYS A 181 -6.29 -0.20 -25.83
CA LYS A 181 -6.14 -0.12 -27.28
C LYS A 181 -4.68 -0.28 -27.74
N ASN A 182 -3.73 0.20 -26.94
CA ASN A 182 -2.30 0.08 -27.19
C ASN A 182 -1.73 -1.27 -26.74
N GLY A 183 -2.57 -2.19 -26.24
CA GLY A 183 -2.20 -3.58 -25.95
C GLY A 183 -1.86 -3.86 -24.49
N TYR A 184 -2.16 -2.96 -23.54
CA TYR A 184 -2.12 -3.30 -22.12
C TYR A 184 -3.33 -4.15 -21.73
N ASP A 185 -3.11 -5.26 -21.02
CA ASP A 185 -4.16 -6.21 -20.63
C ASP A 185 -5.03 -5.64 -19.50
N ILE A 186 -6.10 -4.95 -19.86
CA ILE A 186 -7.15 -4.47 -18.94
C ILE A 186 -8.48 -5.10 -19.33
N THR A 187 -9.17 -5.72 -18.38
CA THR A 187 -10.54 -6.20 -18.53
C THR A 187 -11.46 -5.28 -17.75
N PHE A 188 -12.32 -4.51 -18.41
CA PHE A 188 -13.29 -3.66 -17.74
C PHE A 188 -14.50 -4.46 -17.25
N ALA A 189 -14.93 -4.20 -16.01
CA ALA A 189 -16.19 -4.70 -15.49
C ALA A 189 -17.36 -3.88 -16.04
N GLU A 190 -18.51 -4.50 -16.16
CA GLU A 190 -19.77 -3.80 -16.47
C GLU A 190 -20.55 -3.54 -15.17
N SER A 191 -20.96 -2.28 -14.97
CA SER A 191 -21.83 -1.90 -13.87
C SER A 191 -23.14 -2.70 -13.90
N ALA A 192 -23.65 -3.05 -12.75
CA ALA A 192 -24.96 -3.72 -12.61
C ALA A 192 -26.17 -2.85 -13.05
N ARG A 193 -25.95 -1.63 -13.53
CA ARG A 193 -26.96 -0.71 -14.02
C ARG A 193 -27.39 -1.07 -15.44
N ALA A 194 -28.60 -0.63 -15.83
CA ALA A 194 -29.15 -0.86 -17.15
C ALA A 194 -28.33 -0.21 -18.29
N ASP A 195 -27.60 0.87 -18.00
CA ASP A 195 -26.75 1.58 -18.96
C ASP A 195 -25.34 0.98 -19.06
N GLY A 196 -24.98 0.01 -18.17
CA GLY A 196 -23.70 -0.68 -18.18
C GLY A 196 -22.48 0.25 -17.99
N GLY A 197 -21.36 -0.12 -18.62
CA GLY A 197 -20.13 0.65 -18.61
C GLY A 197 -19.25 0.40 -17.37
N CYS A 198 -18.01 0.85 -17.42
CA CYS A 198 -17.01 0.57 -16.36
C CYS A 198 -16.97 1.61 -15.24
N VAL A 199 -17.81 2.66 -15.31
CA VAL A 199 -17.93 3.66 -14.25
C VAL A 199 -18.96 3.19 -13.23
N MET A 200 -18.47 2.82 -12.04
CA MET A 200 -19.20 2.15 -10.96
C MET A 200 -19.87 3.13 -10.01
N ARG A 201 -20.93 2.69 -9.35
CA ARG A 201 -21.66 3.46 -8.33
C ARG A 201 -21.80 2.66 -7.04
N GLY A 202 -22.49 3.24 -6.03
CA GLY A 202 -22.62 2.64 -4.70
C GLY A 202 -23.13 1.20 -4.68
N ASN A 203 -24.10 0.85 -5.55
CA ASN A 203 -24.58 -0.53 -5.65
C ASN A 203 -23.50 -1.50 -6.15
N ASP A 204 -22.64 -1.06 -7.05
CA ASP A 204 -21.51 -1.87 -7.53
C ASP A 204 -20.49 -2.11 -6.44
N VAL A 205 -20.24 -1.10 -5.56
CA VAL A 205 -19.41 -1.25 -4.36
C VAL A 205 -19.99 -2.29 -3.41
N LEU A 206 -21.29 -2.20 -3.11
CA LEU A 206 -21.96 -3.12 -2.19
C LEU A 206 -21.98 -4.56 -2.70
N GLN A 207 -22.09 -4.76 -4.01
CA GLN A 207 -22.11 -6.08 -4.64
C GLN A 207 -20.72 -6.64 -4.94
N GLY A 208 -19.68 -5.80 -4.94
CA GLY A 208 -18.37 -6.18 -5.44
C GLY A 208 -18.44 -6.50 -6.93
N THR A 209 -19.03 -5.62 -7.74
CA THR A 209 -19.22 -5.85 -9.18
C THR A 209 -17.88 -6.05 -9.88
N PRO A 210 -16.86 -5.16 -9.77
CA PRO A 210 -15.53 -5.43 -10.29
C PRO A 210 -14.69 -6.21 -9.28
N ASP A 211 -13.61 -6.82 -9.74
CA ASP A 211 -12.57 -7.34 -8.86
C ASP A 211 -11.73 -6.21 -8.26
N ILE A 212 -11.53 -5.12 -9.02
CA ILE A 212 -10.78 -3.93 -8.62
C ILE A 212 -11.66 -2.70 -8.76
N MET A 213 -11.91 -2.02 -7.64
CA MET A 213 -12.57 -0.71 -7.61
C MET A 213 -11.51 0.39 -7.53
N VAL A 214 -11.38 1.16 -8.61
CA VAL A 214 -10.43 2.27 -8.70
C VAL A 214 -11.06 3.55 -8.17
N CYS A 215 -10.36 4.24 -7.28
CA CYS A 215 -10.81 5.50 -6.67
C CYS A 215 -9.63 6.37 -6.21
N ASP A 216 -9.92 7.55 -5.70
CA ASP A 216 -8.95 8.36 -4.98
C ASP A 216 -8.73 7.83 -3.54
N SER A 217 -7.64 8.27 -2.91
CA SER A 217 -7.20 7.77 -1.60
C SER A 217 -8.21 8.06 -0.47
N LEU A 218 -8.83 9.23 -0.46
CA LEU A 218 -9.80 9.58 0.57
C LEU A 218 -11.05 8.72 0.48
N THR A 219 -11.59 8.58 -0.72
CA THR A 219 -12.78 7.75 -0.98
C THR A 219 -12.49 6.29 -0.64
N GLY A 220 -11.36 5.76 -1.07
CA GLY A 220 -10.97 4.38 -0.78
C GLY A 220 -10.73 4.12 0.70
N ASN A 221 -10.11 5.05 1.41
CA ASN A 221 -9.93 4.96 2.86
C ASN A 221 -11.27 4.85 3.60
N ILE A 222 -12.21 5.74 3.27
CA ILE A 222 -13.56 5.73 3.86
C ILE A 222 -14.29 4.43 3.51
N MET A 223 -14.22 3.97 2.26
CA MET A 223 -14.87 2.72 1.84
C MET A 223 -14.34 1.51 2.61
N VAL A 224 -13.02 1.36 2.75
CA VAL A 224 -12.44 0.27 3.54
C VAL A 224 -12.93 0.34 4.98
N LYS A 225 -12.87 1.53 5.60
CA LYS A 225 -13.33 1.71 6.98
C LYS A 225 -14.80 1.33 7.16
N MET A 226 -15.67 1.77 6.28
CA MET A 226 -17.11 1.45 6.35
C MET A 226 -17.39 -0.03 6.07
N LEU A 227 -16.77 -0.61 5.04
CA LEU A 227 -16.96 -2.01 4.66
C LEU A 227 -16.37 -2.98 5.67
N SER A 228 -15.28 -2.62 6.36
CA SER A 228 -14.68 -3.47 7.39
C SER A 228 -15.41 -3.40 8.74
N SER A 229 -16.14 -2.31 9.04
CA SER A 229 -16.77 -2.09 10.33
C SER A 229 -18.31 -2.13 10.32
N TYR A 230 -18.96 -2.37 9.19
CA TYR A 230 -20.43 -2.34 9.14
C TYR A 230 -21.08 -3.42 10.01
N THR A 231 -20.47 -4.60 10.17
CA THR A 231 -20.97 -5.70 11.00
C THR A 231 -20.88 -5.41 12.50
N THR A 232 -20.05 -4.46 12.91
CA THR A 232 -19.85 -4.04 14.30
C THR A 232 -20.56 -2.73 14.62
N GLY A 233 -21.37 -2.21 13.69
CA GLY A 233 -22.01 -0.91 13.84
C GLY A 233 -21.03 0.27 13.87
N GLY A 234 -19.83 0.09 13.29
CA GLY A 234 -18.78 1.11 13.25
C GLY A 234 -17.87 1.14 14.48
N SER A 235 -18.03 0.23 15.44
CA SER A 235 -17.22 0.25 16.66
C SER A 235 -15.76 -0.19 16.45
N PHE A 236 -15.52 -1.11 15.52
CA PHE A 236 -14.19 -1.53 15.09
C PHE A 236 -14.27 -2.26 13.75
N GLU A 237 -13.12 -2.40 13.09
CA GLU A 237 -13.01 -3.12 11.83
C GLU A 237 -12.90 -4.63 12.10
N ALA A 238 -13.86 -5.42 11.59
CA ALA A 238 -14.00 -6.85 11.87
C ALA A 238 -13.89 -7.74 10.64
N SER A 239 -13.98 -7.19 9.43
CA SER A 239 -13.93 -7.96 8.19
C SER A 239 -12.99 -7.37 7.14
N GLY A 240 -12.45 -8.23 6.26
CA GLY A 240 -11.51 -7.84 5.21
C GLY A 240 -10.05 -8.05 5.60
N TYR A 241 -9.16 -7.42 4.83
CA TYR A 241 -7.72 -7.68 4.85
C TYR A 241 -6.90 -6.39 5.06
N GLY A 242 -7.51 -5.37 5.65
CA GLY A 242 -6.91 -4.08 5.90
C GLY A 242 -6.81 -3.19 4.65
N TYR A 243 -5.94 -2.19 4.74
CA TYR A 243 -5.75 -1.15 3.72
C TYR A 243 -4.74 -1.57 2.64
N GLY A 244 -4.07 -2.68 2.82
CA GLY A 244 -3.26 -3.39 1.83
C GLY A 244 -1.79 -2.97 1.74
N PRO A 245 -1.08 -3.55 0.76
CA PRO A 245 0.31 -3.27 0.50
C PRO A 245 0.50 -1.92 -0.16
N GLY A 246 1.62 -1.24 0.15
CA GLY A 246 2.15 -0.18 -0.67
C GLY A 246 2.63 -0.72 -2.01
N VAL A 247 2.13 -0.15 -3.10
CA VAL A 247 2.52 -0.49 -4.47
C VAL A 247 2.97 0.77 -5.20
N GLY A 248 4.07 0.69 -5.92
CA GLY A 248 4.62 1.79 -6.72
C GLY A 248 5.72 1.32 -7.65
N GLU A 249 6.00 2.08 -8.71
CA GLU A 249 7.08 1.77 -9.63
C GLU A 249 8.44 1.86 -8.92
N GLY A 250 9.22 0.77 -8.95
CA GLY A 250 10.52 0.71 -8.27
C GLY A 250 10.47 0.60 -6.74
N TYR A 251 9.28 0.45 -6.15
CA TYR A 251 9.11 0.22 -4.72
C TYR A 251 9.06 -1.29 -4.43
N GLU A 252 10.07 -1.79 -3.72
CA GLU A 252 10.27 -3.24 -3.49
C GLU A 252 10.23 -3.61 -1.99
N GLN A 253 9.44 -2.90 -1.19
CA GLN A 253 9.18 -3.24 0.21
C GLN A 253 7.72 -3.66 0.39
N LEU A 254 7.48 -4.82 1.00
CA LEU A 254 6.14 -5.28 1.31
C LEU A 254 5.72 -4.77 2.69
N VAL A 255 5.09 -3.61 2.73
CA VAL A 255 4.51 -3.03 3.94
C VAL A 255 3.00 -2.93 3.76
N MET A 256 2.26 -3.60 4.64
CA MET A 256 0.80 -3.61 4.68
C MET A 256 0.31 -2.64 5.73
N ILE A 257 -0.75 -1.91 5.43
CA ILE A 257 -1.37 -1.00 6.39
C ILE A 257 -2.66 -1.61 6.96
N VAL A 258 -2.80 -1.51 8.27
CA VAL A 258 -4.05 -1.70 9.00
C VAL A 258 -4.39 -0.44 9.80
N SER A 259 -5.65 -0.25 10.17
CA SER A 259 -6.07 0.88 10.99
C SER A 259 -5.76 0.59 12.47
N ARG A 260 -5.59 1.65 13.26
CA ARG A 260 -5.55 1.52 14.74
C ARG A 260 -6.83 0.94 15.32
N ALA A 261 -7.97 1.10 14.62
CA ALA A 261 -9.26 0.53 14.95
C ALA A 261 -9.49 -0.88 14.36
N SER A 262 -8.50 -1.48 13.71
CA SER A 262 -8.60 -2.84 13.17
C SER A 262 -8.62 -3.86 14.30
N GLY A 263 -9.66 -4.70 14.33
CA GLY A 263 -9.72 -5.85 15.21
C GLY A 263 -8.79 -7.00 14.76
N ALA A 264 -8.56 -7.95 15.64
CA ALA A 264 -7.69 -9.10 15.37
C ALA A 264 -8.01 -9.83 14.06
N PRO A 265 -9.28 -10.03 13.65
CA PRO A 265 -9.58 -10.68 12.37
C PRO A 265 -9.05 -9.92 11.15
N VAL A 266 -9.11 -8.59 11.13
CA VAL A 266 -8.61 -7.76 10.02
C VAL A 266 -7.09 -7.74 9.98
N ILE A 267 -6.44 -7.63 11.15
CA ILE A 267 -4.98 -7.69 11.25
C ILE A 267 -4.48 -9.07 10.77
N ALA A 268 -5.11 -10.18 11.21
CA ALA A 268 -4.80 -11.52 10.71
C ALA A 268 -5.06 -11.65 9.21
N GLY A 269 -6.14 -11.04 8.70
CA GLY A 269 -6.42 -10.93 7.27
C GLY A 269 -5.30 -10.23 6.50
N ALA A 270 -4.78 -9.11 7.04
CA ALA A 270 -3.65 -8.39 6.44
C ALA A 270 -2.37 -9.23 6.42
N ILE A 271 -2.09 -10.00 7.48
CA ILE A 271 -0.94 -10.92 7.51
C ILE A 271 -1.09 -12.03 6.45
N ARG A 272 -2.31 -12.61 6.29
CA ARG A 272 -2.60 -13.59 5.22
C ARG A 272 -2.40 -12.99 3.84
N TYR A 273 -2.90 -11.78 3.63
CA TYR A 273 -2.74 -11.06 2.36
C TYR A 273 -1.25 -10.82 2.07
N ALA A 274 -0.46 -10.35 3.05
CA ALA A 274 1.00 -10.24 2.89
C ALA A 274 1.64 -11.59 2.51
N ALA A 275 1.25 -12.69 3.16
CA ALA A 275 1.76 -14.02 2.87
C ALA A 275 1.41 -14.50 1.44
N GLU A 276 0.21 -14.20 0.94
CA GLU A 276 -0.17 -14.46 -0.45
C GLU A 276 0.75 -13.70 -1.42
N LEU A 277 1.01 -12.42 -1.16
CA LEU A 277 1.87 -11.56 -1.97
C LEU A 277 3.33 -12.02 -1.99
N VAL A 278 3.85 -12.52 -0.85
CA VAL A 278 5.18 -13.13 -0.77
C VAL A 278 5.25 -14.39 -1.62
N LYS A 279 4.28 -15.30 -1.45
CA LYS A 279 4.24 -16.58 -2.18
C LYS A 279 4.16 -16.38 -3.69
N SER A 280 3.41 -15.39 -4.15
CA SER A 280 3.24 -15.05 -5.56
C SER A 280 4.39 -14.23 -6.14
N LYS A 281 5.34 -13.78 -5.30
CA LYS A 281 6.44 -12.88 -5.69
C LYS A 281 5.93 -11.57 -6.31
N VAL A 282 5.13 -10.86 -5.57
CA VAL A 282 4.44 -9.63 -6.03
C VAL A 282 5.35 -8.64 -6.77
N PHE A 283 6.62 -8.49 -6.38
CA PHE A 283 7.55 -7.56 -7.04
C PHE A 283 7.95 -8.01 -8.44
N GLU A 284 8.00 -9.34 -8.72
CA GLU A 284 8.20 -9.84 -10.08
C GLU A 284 6.98 -9.54 -10.96
N ILE A 285 5.77 -9.67 -10.41
CA ILE A 285 4.51 -9.31 -11.08
C ILE A 285 4.48 -7.80 -11.33
N ALA A 286 4.77 -6.99 -10.30
CA ALA A 286 4.82 -5.53 -10.41
C ALA A 286 5.75 -5.06 -11.54
N LYS A 287 6.97 -5.59 -11.57
CA LYS A 287 7.94 -5.28 -12.63
C LYS A 287 7.42 -5.60 -14.04
N LYS A 288 6.75 -6.75 -14.19
CA LYS A 288 6.16 -7.14 -15.48
C LYS A 288 5.01 -6.21 -15.90
N GLU A 289 4.13 -5.86 -14.96
CA GLU A 289 2.99 -4.99 -15.22
C GLU A 289 3.44 -3.55 -15.55
N PHE A 290 4.40 -2.97 -14.83
CA PHE A 290 4.93 -1.65 -15.15
C PHE A 290 5.59 -1.62 -16.53
N VAL A 291 6.39 -2.64 -16.87
CA VAL A 291 6.99 -2.76 -18.21
C VAL A 291 5.92 -2.90 -19.29
N ALA A 292 4.85 -3.66 -19.05
CA ALA A 292 3.76 -3.82 -20.00
C ALA A 292 2.99 -2.50 -20.20
N ALA A 293 2.67 -1.81 -19.11
CA ALA A 293 1.98 -0.52 -19.15
C ALA A 293 2.83 0.56 -19.87
N ASP A 294 4.13 0.61 -19.60
CA ASP A 294 5.04 1.53 -20.29
C ASP A 294 5.13 1.26 -21.79
N LYS A 295 5.19 -0.01 -22.20
CA LYS A 295 5.15 -0.39 -23.62
C LYS A 295 3.84 0.03 -24.31
N ALA A 296 2.73 0.06 -23.58
CA ALA A 296 1.43 0.54 -24.05
C ALA A 296 1.30 2.07 -24.02
N GLY A 297 2.37 2.79 -23.64
CA GLY A 297 2.41 4.25 -23.68
C GLY A 297 1.96 4.94 -22.41
N LEU A 298 1.99 4.28 -21.24
CA LEU A 298 1.57 4.88 -19.96
C LEU A 298 2.27 6.22 -19.71
N LYS A 299 3.60 6.28 -19.88
CA LYS A 299 4.38 7.51 -19.63
C LYS A 299 3.99 8.63 -20.57
N ASP A 300 3.70 8.32 -21.83
CA ASP A 300 3.28 9.31 -22.83
C ASP A 300 1.88 9.85 -22.52
N ILE A 301 0.95 8.99 -22.14
CA ILE A 301 -0.42 9.36 -21.71
C ILE A 301 -0.35 10.29 -20.49
N LEU A 302 0.44 9.94 -19.48
CA LEU A 302 0.62 10.76 -18.27
C LEU A 302 1.30 12.09 -18.57
N ALA A 303 2.31 12.11 -19.46
CA ALA A 303 3.02 13.33 -19.86
C ALA A 303 2.11 14.29 -20.65
N ALA A 304 1.29 13.76 -21.57
CA ALA A 304 0.32 14.56 -22.33
C ALA A 304 -0.69 15.24 -21.39
N ARG A 305 -1.17 14.53 -20.34
CA ARG A 305 -2.06 15.08 -19.34
C ARG A 305 -1.42 16.20 -18.52
N LYS A 306 -0.16 16.04 -18.09
CA LYS A 306 0.58 17.12 -17.37
C LYS A 306 0.72 18.39 -18.18
N GLN A 307 0.81 18.28 -19.49
CA GLN A 307 0.83 19.45 -20.37
C GLN A 307 -0.53 20.15 -20.45
N MET A 308 -1.63 19.39 -20.40
CA MET A 308 -2.99 19.93 -20.43
C MET A 308 -3.41 20.58 -19.09
N SER A 309 -2.86 20.14 -17.96
CA SER A 309 -3.19 20.65 -16.61
C SER A 309 -2.30 21.80 -16.15
N LYS A 310 -1.26 22.18 -16.89
CA LYS A 310 -0.42 23.34 -16.53
C LYS A 310 -1.16 24.64 -16.79
N PRO A 311 -1.42 25.50 -15.77
CA PRO A 311 -1.59 26.91 -16.02
C PRO A 311 -0.29 27.44 -16.65
N ALA A 312 -0.40 28.29 -17.65
CA ALA A 312 0.74 28.86 -18.37
C ALA A 312 1.61 29.74 -17.46
N SER A 313 2.48 29.13 -16.66
CA SER A 313 3.55 29.84 -15.95
C SER A 313 4.82 28.96 -16.00
N GLU A 314 5.91 29.57 -16.46
CA GLU A 314 7.22 28.97 -16.66
C GLU A 314 7.74 28.28 -15.38
N ALA A 315 7.86 26.97 -15.42
CA ALA A 315 8.47 26.20 -14.33
C ALA A 315 10.01 26.26 -14.47
N ILE A 316 10.67 26.99 -13.58
CA ILE A 316 12.13 26.91 -13.40
C ILE A 316 12.44 25.52 -12.85
N GLU A 317 13.24 24.74 -13.60
CA GLU A 317 13.69 23.41 -13.18
C GLU A 317 14.65 23.53 -11.99
N VAL A 318 14.19 23.19 -10.80
CA VAL A 318 15.00 23.21 -9.57
C VAL A 318 15.61 21.81 -9.39
N LYS A 319 16.93 21.71 -9.42
CA LYS A 319 17.64 20.45 -9.15
C LYS A 319 17.66 20.16 -7.65
N ALA A 320 17.41 18.90 -7.30
CA ALA A 320 17.53 18.44 -5.93
C ALA A 320 18.98 18.57 -5.43
N PRO A 321 19.20 19.02 -4.19
CA PRO A 321 20.49 18.91 -3.52
C PRO A 321 20.97 17.47 -3.38
N PRO A 322 22.24 17.24 -2.97
CA PRO A 322 22.70 15.90 -2.67
C PRO A 322 21.80 15.19 -1.66
N LYS A 323 21.53 13.90 -1.89
CA LYS A 323 20.63 13.11 -1.05
C LYS A 323 21.14 13.02 0.38
N GLU A 324 20.25 13.34 1.34
CA GLU A 324 20.49 13.19 2.79
C GLU A 324 19.54 12.14 3.38
N ILE A 325 19.90 11.59 4.54
CA ILE A 325 18.97 10.75 5.33
C ILE A 325 17.94 11.67 5.97
N VAL A 326 16.67 11.45 5.66
CA VAL A 326 15.54 12.25 6.15
C VAL A 326 14.84 11.50 7.29
N THR A 327 14.95 12.03 8.50
CA THR A 327 14.47 11.43 9.76
C THR A 327 13.32 12.23 10.38
N SER A 328 13.25 13.53 10.13
CA SER A 328 12.18 14.41 10.60
C SER A 328 11.10 14.66 9.56
N GLN A 329 9.91 15.05 10.01
CA GLN A 329 8.76 15.30 9.15
C GLN A 329 8.06 16.62 9.51
N ILE A 330 7.62 17.34 8.48
CA ILE A 330 6.85 18.59 8.59
C ILE A 330 5.47 18.31 8.00
N ALA A 331 4.41 18.49 8.79
CA ALA A 331 3.02 18.31 8.40
C ALA A 331 2.31 19.66 8.16
N GLY A 332 1.07 19.58 7.69
CA GLY A 332 0.22 20.77 7.53
C GLY A 332 0.31 21.43 6.15
N ILE A 333 0.85 20.75 5.17
CA ILE A 333 0.94 21.19 3.77
C ILE A 333 -0.10 20.45 2.94
N GLU A 334 -0.80 21.16 2.06
CA GLU A 334 -1.77 20.52 1.16
C GLU A 334 -1.08 19.61 0.14
N VAL A 335 -1.74 18.49 -0.22
CA VAL A 335 -1.18 17.50 -1.18
C VAL A 335 -0.74 18.14 -2.48
N MET A 336 -1.53 19.10 -2.99
CA MET A 336 -1.26 19.79 -4.26
C MET A 336 -0.02 20.67 -4.20
N ASP A 337 0.35 21.14 -3.02
CA ASP A 337 1.46 22.08 -2.80
C ASP A 337 2.77 21.38 -2.41
N LEU A 338 2.75 20.05 -2.12
CA LEU A 338 3.92 19.30 -1.62
C LEU A 338 5.14 19.42 -2.52
N GLU A 339 4.97 19.21 -3.83
CA GLU A 339 6.08 19.26 -4.78
C GLU A 339 6.67 20.66 -4.91
N ASP A 340 5.85 21.68 -4.83
CA ASP A 340 6.32 23.07 -4.90
C ASP A 340 6.98 23.49 -3.59
N ALA A 341 6.46 23.05 -2.45
CA ALA A 341 7.08 23.24 -1.14
C ALA A 341 8.46 22.55 -1.05
N VAL A 342 8.59 21.31 -1.58
CA VAL A 342 9.89 20.63 -1.70
C VAL A 342 10.85 21.42 -2.56
N LYS A 343 10.43 21.96 -3.71
CA LYS A 343 11.28 22.80 -4.58
C LYS A 343 11.74 24.09 -3.89
N VAL A 344 10.90 24.67 -3.01
CA VAL A 344 11.32 25.83 -2.19
C VAL A 344 12.51 25.45 -1.31
N LEU A 345 12.46 24.30 -0.64
CA LEU A 345 13.56 23.82 0.19
C LEU A 345 14.82 23.49 -0.64
N TRP A 346 14.66 22.86 -1.82
CA TRP A 346 15.78 22.60 -2.71
C TRP A 346 16.48 23.89 -3.20
N LYS A 347 15.72 24.96 -3.45
CA LYS A 347 16.31 26.28 -3.78
C LYS A 347 17.19 26.83 -2.64
N GLN A 348 16.90 26.44 -1.40
CA GLN A 348 17.69 26.80 -0.21
C GLN A 348 18.79 25.76 0.11
N ASN A 349 19.05 24.84 -0.83
CA ASN A 349 20.01 23.73 -0.67
C ASN A 349 19.70 22.84 0.55
N ILE A 350 18.42 22.66 0.87
CA ILE A 350 17.91 21.74 1.88
C ILE A 350 17.33 20.54 1.13
N TYR A 351 17.92 19.36 1.34
CA TYR A 351 17.34 18.12 0.79
C TYR A 351 16.04 17.79 1.51
N ALA A 352 15.00 17.55 0.72
CA ALA A 352 13.67 17.24 1.22
C ALA A 352 12.98 16.25 0.29
N GLU A 353 12.15 15.37 0.86
CA GLU A 353 11.31 14.41 0.15
C GLU A 353 9.85 14.64 0.56
N SER A 354 8.96 14.57 -0.42
CA SER A 354 7.51 14.54 -0.18
C SER A 354 7.07 13.14 0.23
N GLY A 355 6.06 13.04 1.09
CA GLY A 355 5.51 11.76 1.55
C GLY A 355 4.13 11.92 2.16
N MET A 356 3.55 10.78 2.58
CA MET A 356 2.27 10.74 3.31
C MET A 356 2.50 10.16 4.70
N GLY A 357 2.16 10.95 5.71
CA GLY A 357 2.14 10.52 7.11
C GLY A 357 0.75 10.07 7.55
N CYS A 358 0.60 9.68 8.82
CA CYS A 358 -0.69 9.24 9.40
C CYS A 358 -1.77 10.29 9.35
N THR A 359 -1.39 11.56 9.47
CA THR A 359 -2.32 12.71 9.57
C THR A 359 -2.44 13.50 8.27
N GLY A 360 -1.82 13.03 7.17
CA GLY A 360 -1.87 13.70 5.88
C GLY A 360 -0.50 13.88 5.22
N PRO A 361 -0.41 14.79 4.25
CA PRO A 361 0.82 15.09 3.53
C PRO A 361 1.93 15.59 4.46
N ILE A 362 3.15 15.14 4.22
CA ILE A 362 4.35 15.54 4.97
C ILE A 362 5.51 15.84 4.02
N ILE A 363 6.40 16.72 4.46
CA ILE A 363 7.74 16.85 3.90
C ILE A 363 8.74 16.25 4.88
N ARG A 364 9.61 15.39 4.38
CA ARG A 364 10.67 14.74 5.16
C ARG A 364 11.99 15.49 4.94
N VAL A 365 12.68 15.79 6.02
CA VAL A 365 13.99 16.46 6.03
C VAL A 365 14.92 15.79 7.03
N SER A 366 16.22 16.06 6.97
CA SER A 366 17.13 15.64 8.03
C SER A 366 16.88 16.44 9.31
N ASP A 367 17.10 15.86 10.49
CA ASP A 367 16.95 16.52 11.79
C ASP A 367 17.77 17.82 11.88
N ALA A 368 18.95 17.83 11.27
CA ALA A 368 19.83 19.00 11.22
C ALA A 368 19.20 20.19 10.46
N ASN A 369 18.32 19.90 9.51
CA ASN A 369 17.69 20.94 8.64
C ASN A 369 16.26 21.26 9.06
N LEU A 370 15.66 20.58 10.04
CA LEU A 370 14.25 20.71 10.41
C LEU A 370 13.85 22.18 10.69
N ALA A 371 14.52 22.84 11.62
CA ALA A 371 14.18 24.20 12.02
C ALA A 371 14.31 25.20 10.87
N LYS A 372 15.33 25.05 10.01
CA LYS A 372 15.53 25.88 8.83
C LYS A 372 14.48 25.63 7.77
N ALA A 373 14.10 24.36 7.58
CA ALA A 373 13.07 23.97 6.62
C ALA A 373 11.70 24.55 7.03
N GLU A 374 11.32 24.47 8.30
CA GLU A 374 10.08 25.08 8.81
C GLU A 374 10.06 26.60 8.60
N GLU A 375 11.18 27.28 8.87
CA GLU A 375 11.29 28.73 8.67
C GLU A 375 11.09 29.12 7.19
N GLU A 376 11.71 28.39 6.25
CA GLU A 376 11.58 28.68 4.82
C GLU A 376 10.18 28.34 4.28
N LEU A 377 9.55 27.30 4.78
CA LEU A 377 8.17 26.94 4.42
C LEU A 377 7.15 27.94 4.98
N LYS A 378 7.39 28.48 6.20
CA LYS A 378 6.59 29.60 6.75
C LYS A 378 6.72 30.87 5.91
N LYS A 379 7.94 31.26 5.55
CA LYS A 379 8.19 32.42 4.67
C LYS A 379 7.52 32.26 3.32
N ALA A 380 7.44 31.04 2.80
CA ALA A 380 6.79 30.74 1.54
C ALA A 380 5.26 30.55 1.66
N GLY A 381 4.71 30.56 2.87
CA GLY A 381 3.27 30.47 3.13
C GLY A 381 2.66 29.08 3.07
N TYR A 382 3.47 28.03 3.13
CA TYR A 382 3.00 26.65 3.10
C TYR A 382 2.60 26.11 4.47
N ILE A 383 3.13 26.68 5.55
CA ILE A 383 2.79 26.34 6.94
C ILE A 383 2.65 27.62 7.78
N ASN A 384 1.91 27.56 8.91
CA ASN A 384 1.67 28.67 9.83
C ASN A 384 2.81 28.90 10.83
#